data_ec07637bb32f74e308a1a22f4aecdd6a
#
_entry.id   ec07637bb32f74e308a1a22f4aecdd6a
#
_cell.length_a   1.000
_cell.length_b   1.000
_cell.length_c   1.000
_cell.angle_alpha   90.00
_cell.angle_beta   90.00
_cell.angle_gamma   90.00
#
_symmetry.space_group_name_H-M   'P 1'
#
loop_
_entity.id
_entity.type
_entity.pdbx_description
1 polymer ?
#
loop_
_entity_poly.entity_id
_entity_poly.type
_entity_poly.pdbx_seq_one_letter_code
_entity_poly.pdbx_strand_id
1 'polypeptide(L)'
;MKKLFLGQFVPIFLTLITFLVLSTILYGILIVLNSMHLSVPIVLDFRKREVLIGMSIYLKTAIDFAIFMGNLMHANPGWKKRVAIEIGTAVGNGIGTFLVLIVWTLFKEVPILMIIMIFIASVVLLRMAEESLEEFLKQKKSFIQIRMPVGLLQDQLNFVNTLFRPILRFFVPNLNLTNAKKLSFANLIVFSFTIPFILGLDDFAGYIPLFSVINVFGFALGVMLGHMILTMGLFAFPKITVKVVKHPFVLIVGALAFIGIGLYGFWESAKILLSII
;
A
#
# COMPACT_ATOMS: atom_id res chain seq x y z
N MET A 1 -30.10 -19.05 -0.55
CA MET A 1 -29.31 -18.68 -1.73
C MET A 1 -29.33 -17.18 -2.03
N LYS A 2 -30.48 -16.48 -2.22
CA LYS A 2 -30.55 -15.02 -2.53
C LYS A 2 -29.76 -14.11 -1.57
N LYS A 3 -29.82 -14.33 -0.24
CA LYS A 3 -29.08 -13.49 0.75
C LYS A 3 -27.55 -13.69 0.68
N LEU A 4 -27.10 -14.90 0.34
CA LEU A 4 -25.66 -15.20 0.20
C LEU A 4 -25.11 -14.56 -1.08
N PHE A 5 -25.87 -14.67 -2.18
CA PHE A 5 -25.53 -14.07 -3.47
C PHE A 5 -25.42 -12.54 -3.38
N LEU A 6 -26.45 -11.87 -2.82
CA LEU A 6 -26.40 -10.42 -2.59
C LEU A 6 -25.25 -9.99 -1.65
N GLY A 7 -24.93 -10.83 -0.65
CA GLY A 7 -23.86 -10.56 0.31
C GLY A 7 -22.45 -10.56 -0.27
N GLN A 8 -22.24 -11.21 -1.39
CA GLN A 8 -20.94 -11.30 -2.07
C GLN A 8 -20.91 -10.52 -3.38
N PHE A 9 -21.93 -10.71 -4.21
CA PHE A 9 -21.97 -10.16 -5.57
C PHE A 9 -22.04 -8.61 -5.58
N VAL A 10 -22.89 -8.02 -4.75
CA VAL A 10 -23.05 -6.55 -4.72
C VAL A 10 -21.76 -5.84 -4.32
N PRO A 11 -21.03 -6.23 -3.23
CA PRO A 11 -19.74 -5.63 -2.91
C PRO A 11 -18.71 -5.82 -4.02
N ILE A 12 -18.59 -7.03 -4.60
CA ILE A 12 -17.66 -7.32 -5.70
C ILE A 12 -17.92 -6.43 -6.91
N PHE A 13 -19.19 -6.29 -7.31
CA PHE A 13 -19.56 -5.41 -8.42
C PHE A 13 -19.26 -3.94 -8.12
N LEU A 14 -19.50 -3.51 -6.87
CA LEU A 14 -19.14 -2.17 -6.41
C LEU A 14 -17.62 -1.94 -6.48
N THR A 15 -16.81 -2.94 -6.12
CA THR A 15 -15.33 -2.85 -6.22
C THR A 15 -14.88 -2.59 -7.67
N LEU A 16 -15.53 -3.19 -8.66
CA LEU A 16 -15.26 -2.87 -10.07
C LEU A 16 -15.61 -1.43 -10.41
N ILE A 17 -16.77 -0.95 -9.95
CA ILE A 17 -17.21 0.42 -10.19
C ILE A 17 -16.24 1.41 -9.53
N THR A 18 -15.89 1.19 -8.26
CA THR A 18 -14.95 2.06 -7.53
C THR A 18 -13.58 2.10 -8.20
N PHE A 19 -13.07 0.97 -8.68
CA PHE A 19 -11.84 0.92 -9.46
C PHE A 19 -11.91 1.78 -10.73
N LEU A 20 -12.98 1.66 -11.53
CA LEU A 20 -13.15 2.43 -12.75
C LEU A 20 -13.25 3.94 -12.45
N VAL A 21 -14.05 4.31 -11.45
CA VAL A 21 -14.21 5.72 -11.03
C VAL A 21 -12.89 6.30 -10.53
N LEU A 22 -12.20 5.61 -9.64
CA LEU A 22 -10.91 6.08 -9.09
C LEU A 22 -9.82 6.16 -10.17
N SER A 23 -9.78 5.19 -11.11
CA SER A 23 -8.83 5.23 -12.23
C SER A 23 -9.10 6.41 -13.17
N THR A 24 -10.37 6.76 -13.39
CA THR A 24 -10.76 7.94 -14.18
C THR A 24 -10.37 9.23 -13.47
N ILE A 25 -10.59 9.31 -12.14
CA ILE A 25 -10.18 10.46 -11.31
C ILE A 25 -8.65 10.59 -11.33
N LEU A 26 -7.91 9.49 -11.16
CA LEU A 26 -6.45 9.47 -11.27
C LEU A 26 -5.97 10.08 -12.59
N TYR A 27 -6.52 9.60 -13.70
CA TYR A 27 -6.19 10.11 -15.03
C TYR A 27 -6.46 11.62 -15.15
N GLY A 28 -7.63 12.08 -14.66
CA GLY A 28 -7.97 13.51 -14.63
C GLY A 28 -7.01 14.35 -13.78
N ILE A 29 -6.64 13.87 -12.59
CA ILE A 29 -5.66 14.55 -11.71
C ILE A 29 -4.31 14.69 -12.43
N LEU A 30 -3.83 13.64 -13.08
CA LEU A 30 -2.53 13.67 -13.77
C LEU A 30 -2.54 14.60 -14.99
N ILE A 31 -3.67 14.72 -15.70
CA ILE A 31 -3.83 15.73 -16.76
C ILE A 31 -3.72 17.15 -16.17
N VAL A 32 -4.42 17.41 -15.07
CA VAL A 32 -4.37 18.72 -14.40
C VAL A 32 -2.95 19.02 -13.90
N LEU A 33 -2.27 18.05 -13.29
CA LEU A 33 -0.88 18.22 -12.86
C LEU A 33 0.06 18.51 -14.04
N ASN A 34 -0.09 17.81 -15.16
CA ASN A 34 0.70 18.08 -16.37
C ASN A 34 0.44 19.46 -16.97
N SER A 35 -0.75 20.06 -16.78
CA SER A 35 -1.05 21.41 -17.23
C SER A 35 -0.35 22.51 -16.40
N MET A 36 0.23 22.17 -15.26
CA MET A 36 0.97 23.09 -14.37
C MET A 36 2.41 23.38 -14.85
N HIS A 37 2.76 23.06 -16.11
CA HIS A 37 4.08 23.30 -16.72
C HIS A 37 5.24 22.73 -15.90
N LEU A 38 5.13 21.46 -15.54
CA LEU A 38 6.18 20.72 -14.85
C LEU A 38 7.44 20.60 -15.69
N SER A 39 8.61 20.60 -15.05
CA SER A 39 9.92 20.39 -15.74
C SER A 39 9.97 19.07 -16.48
N VAL A 40 9.36 18.01 -15.91
CA VAL A 40 9.22 16.70 -16.52
C VAL A 40 7.77 16.26 -16.45
N PRO A 41 7.03 16.20 -17.57
CA PRO A 41 5.64 15.77 -17.56
C PRO A 41 5.49 14.30 -17.17
N ILE A 42 4.38 13.97 -16.51
CA ILE A 42 4.03 12.59 -16.18
C ILE A 42 3.52 11.91 -17.44
N VAL A 43 4.19 10.83 -17.84
CA VAL A 43 3.80 10.04 -19.02
C VAL A 43 2.53 9.26 -18.70
N LEU A 44 1.47 9.47 -19.50
CA LEU A 44 0.16 8.84 -19.32
C LEU A 44 -0.02 7.57 -20.16
N ASP A 45 1.07 6.89 -20.48
CA ASP A 45 1.03 5.65 -21.25
C ASP A 45 0.62 4.48 -20.39
N PHE A 46 -0.26 3.63 -20.91
CA PHE A 46 -0.57 2.35 -20.31
C PHE A 46 0.53 1.34 -20.61
N ARG A 47 1.34 1.03 -19.60
CA ARG A 47 2.42 0.03 -19.72
C ARG A 47 2.13 -1.14 -18.78
N LYS A 48 1.91 -2.31 -19.37
CA LYS A 48 1.56 -3.55 -18.64
C LYS A 48 2.56 -3.90 -17.54
N ARG A 49 3.87 -3.66 -17.80
CA ARG A 49 4.94 -3.96 -16.85
C ARG A 49 4.77 -3.15 -15.55
N GLU A 50 4.57 -1.86 -15.64
CA GLU A 50 4.42 -0.96 -14.51
C GLU A 50 3.13 -1.26 -13.72
N VAL A 51 2.04 -1.59 -14.42
CA VAL A 51 0.79 -2.04 -13.79
C VAL A 51 1.02 -3.32 -13.00
N LEU A 52 1.72 -4.32 -13.57
CA LEU A 52 2.03 -5.56 -12.86
C LEU A 52 2.96 -5.32 -11.66
N ILE A 53 3.93 -4.43 -11.78
CA ILE A 53 4.81 -4.04 -10.66
C ILE A 53 3.97 -3.42 -9.53
N GLY A 54 3.19 -2.38 -9.83
CA GLY A 54 2.34 -1.71 -8.83
C GLY A 54 1.37 -2.66 -8.14
N MET A 55 0.69 -3.52 -8.93
CA MET A 55 -0.22 -4.54 -8.41
C MET A 55 0.50 -5.54 -7.48
N SER A 56 1.64 -6.06 -7.90
CA SER A 56 2.38 -7.06 -7.14
C SER A 56 2.89 -6.50 -5.82
N ILE A 57 3.41 -5.27 -5.85
CA ILE A 57 3.92 -4.59 -4.69
C ILE A 57 2.76 -4.28 -3.72
N TYR A 58 1.64 -3.73 -4.22
CA TYR A 58 0.46 -3.47 -3.39
C TYR A 58 -0.05 -4.75 -2.70
N LEU A 59 -0.25 -5.84 -3.44
CA LEU A 59 -0.71 -7.10 -2.85
C LEU A 59 0.22 -7.62 -1.75
N LYS A 60 1.48 -7.24 -1.79
CA LYS A 60 2.48 -7.59 -0.79
C LYS A 60 2.43 -6.68 0.45
N THR A 61 2.23 -5.37 0.28
CA THR A 61 2.16 -4.41 1.39
C THR A 61 0.85 -4.50 2.15
N ALA A 62 -0.22 -4.85 1.47
CA ALA A 62 -1.59 -4.82 1.99
C ALA A 62 -1.93 -5.96 2.98
N ILE A 63 -0.93 -6.53 3.71
CA ILE A 63 -1.17 -7.59 4.69
C ILE A 63 -2.03 -7.06 5.84
N ASP A 64 -1.66 -5.92 6.42
CA ASP A 64 -2.39 -5.30 7.52
C ASP A 64 -3.78 -4.86 7.11
N PHE A 65 -3.91 -4.33 5.89
CA PHE A 65 -5.20 -4.04 5.28
C PHE A 65 -6.07 -5.30 5.16
N ALA A 66 -5.51 -6.42 4.69
CA ALA A 66 -6.26 -7.68 4.57
C ALA A 66 -6.73 -8.21 5.93
N ILE A 67 -5.90 -8.11 6.97
CA ILE A 67 -6.25 -8.50 8.34
C ILE A 67 -7.35 -7.58 8.89
N PHE A 68 -7.16 -6.27 8.75
CA PHE A 68 -8.13 -5.26 9.16
C PHE A 68 -9.50 -5.50 8.52
N MET A 69 -9.54 -5.66 7.20
CA MET A 69 -10.77 -5.91 6.44
C MET A 69 -11.43 -7.21 6.85
N GLY A 70 -10.65 -8.29 7.03
CA GLY A 70 -11.15 -9.57 7.49
C GLY A 70 -11.85 -9.46 8.85
N ASN A 71 -11.24 -8.76 9.80
CA ASN A 71 -11.80 -8.53 11.13
C ASN A 71 -13.06 -7.63 11.09
N LEU A 72 -13.00 -6.56 10.29
CA LEU A 72 -14.12 -5.62 10.15
C LEU A 72 -15.36 -6.29 9.52
N MET A 73 -15.16 -7.09 8.49
CA MET A 73 -16.25 -7.85 7.85
C MET A 73 -16.82 -8.92 8.77
N HIS A 74 -15.97 -9.57 9.57
CA HIS A 74 -16.41 -10.56 10.55
C HIS A 74 -17.30 -9.93 11.64
N ALA A 75 -16.90 -8.77 12.17
CA ALA A 75 -17.65 -8.03 13.17
C ALA A 75 -18.94 -7.39 12.63
N ASN A 76 -18.98 -7.10 11.33
CA ASN A 76 -20.07 -6.39 10.66
C ASN A 76 -20.67 -7.19 9.49
N PRO A 77 -21.40 -8.29 9.77
CA PRO A 77 -21.98 -9.13 8.72
C PRO A 77 -23.13 -8.42 7.99
N GLY A 78 -23.36 -8.82 6.75
CA GLY A 78 -24.46 -8.36 5.91
C GLY A 78 -24.03 -7.45 4.75
N TRP A 79 -24.76 -7.55 3.63
CA TRP A 79 -24.36 -6.90 2.37
C TRP A 79 -24.29 -5.37 2.45
N LYS A 80 -25.24 -4.71 3.13
CA LYS A 80 -25.23 -3.24 3.31
C LYS A 80 -23.97 -2.77 4.04
N LYS A 81 -23.54 -3.51 5.07
CA LYS A 81 -22.31 -3.20 5.81
C LYS A 81 -21.06 -3.43 4.99
N ARG A 82 -21.04 -4.48 4.16
CA ARG A 82 -19.94 -4.71 3.21
C ARG A 82 -19.85 -3.62 2.15
N VAL A 83 -20.98 -3.10 1.68
CA VAL A 83 -21.03 -1.91 0.79
C VAL A 83 -20.41 -0.68 1.48
N ALA A 84 -20.76 -0.43 2.75
CA ALA A 84 -20.17 0.68 3.51
C ALA A 84 -18.65 0.53 3.66
N ILE A 85 -18.20 -0.70 3.94
CA ILE A 85 -16.77 -1.02 4.03
C ILE A 85 -16.08 -0.77 2.70
N GLU A 86 -16.65 -1.24 1.59
CA GLU A 86 -16.07 -1.05 0.25
C GLU A 86 -15.94 0.43 -0.11
N ILE A 87 -16.99 1.20 0.07
CA ILE A 87 -16.98 2.64 -0.22
C ILE A 87 -15.87 3.32 0.62
N GLY A 88 -15.84 3.06 1.92
CA GLY A 88 -14.86 3.66 2.80
C GLY A 88 -13.43 3.29 2.41
N THR A 89 -13.15 2.00 2.21
CA THR A 89 -11.80 1.53 1.89
C THR A 89 -11.31 1.99 0.53
N ALA A 90 -12.16 1.93 -0.50
CA ALA A 90 -11.79 2.37 -1.84
C ALA A 90 -11.51 3.87 -1.89
N VAL A 91 -12.38 4.69 -1.27
CA VAL A 91 -12.19 6.15 -1.22
C VAL A 91 -10.98 6.50 -0.36
N GLY A 92 -10.78 5.84 0.79
CA GLY A 92 -9.62 6.07 1.66
C GLY A 92 -8.30 5.78 0.96
N ASN A 93 -8.17 4.60 0.35
CA ASN A 93 -6.98 4.22 -0.41
C ASN A 93 -6.77 5.11 -1.65
N GLY A 94 -7.85 5.44 -2.37
CA GLY A 94 -7.77 6.32 -3.55
C GLY A 94 -7.29 7.72 -3.20
N ILE A 95 -7.86 8.36 -2.17
CA ILE A 95 -7.44 9.70 -1.73
C ILE A 95 -6.02 9.68 -1.21
N GLY A 96 -5.62 8.65 -0.44
CA GLY A 96 -4.24 8.47 0.00
C GLY A 96 -3.26 8.43 -1.18
N THR A 97 -3.55 7.60 -2.18
CA THR A 97 -2.77 7.49 -3.42
C THR A 97 -2.67 8.83 -4.14
N PHE A 98 -3.78 9.54 -4.32
CA PHE A 98 -3.80 10.84 -5.02
C PHE A 98 -2.98 11.90 -4.29
N LEU A 99 -3.09 11.95 -2.95
CA LEU A 99 -2.34 12.91 -2.15
C LEU A 99 -0.83 12.69 -2.30
N VAL A 100 -0.35 11.45 -2.22
CA VAL A 100 1.07 11.15 -2.39
C VAL A 100 1.56 11.50 -3.79
N LEU A 101 0.76 11.23 -4.83
CA LEU A 101 1.09 11.61 -6.20
C LEU A 101 1.19 13.12 -6.40
N ILE A 102 0.26 13.88 -5.82
CA ILE A 102 0.28 15.34 -5.87
C ILE A 102 1.53 15.87 -5.15
N VAL A 103 1.79 15.41 -3.93
CA VAL A 103 2.96 15.82 -3.16
C VAL A 103 4.25 15.46 -3.89
N TRP A 104 4.38 14.23 -4.41
CA TRP A 104 5.53 13.82 -5.19
C TRP A 104 5.73 14.70 -6.44
N THR A 105 4.65 15.00 -7.16
CA THR A 105 4.71 15.81 -8.38
C THR A 105 5.23 17.22 -8.09
N LEU A 106 4.82 17.81 -6.95
CA LEU A 106 5.30 19.13 -6.53
C LEU A 106 6.75 19.08 -6.01
N PHE A 107 7.08 18.05 -5.25
CA PHE A 107 8.40 17.93 -4.62
C PHE A 107 9.52 17.60 -5.62
N LYS A 108 9.19 16.86 -6.70
CA LYS A 108 10.20 16.55 -7.74
C LYS A 108 10.76 17.80 -8.43
N GLU A 109 10.04 18.92 -8.39
CA GLU A 109 10.47 20.20 -8.98
C GLU A 109 11.54 20.89 -8.10
N VAL A 110 11.70 20.49 -6.83
CA VAL A 110 12.66 21.07 -5.90
C VAL A 110 13.61 19.94 -5.42
N PRO A 111 14.86 19.90 -5.91
CA PRO A 111 15.76 18.77 -5.66
C PRO A 111 15.93 18.39 -4.20
N ILE A 112 16.04 19.38 -3.30
CA ILE A 112 16.19 19.09 -1.86
C ILE A 112 14.95 18.43 -1.25
N LEU A 113 13.73 18.84 -1.67
CA LEU A 113 12.49 18.20 -1.21
C LEU A 113 12.38 16.78 -1.76
N MET A 114 12.81 16.56 -2.99
CA MET A 114 12.84 15.23 -3.59
C MET A 114 13.80 14.30 -2.85
N ILE A 115 15.00 14.77 -2.49
CA ILE A 115 15.96 13.99 -1.68
C ILE A 115 15.32 13.58 -0.34
N ILE A 116 14.73 14.54 0.38
CA ILE A 116 14.10 14.29 1.68
C ILE A 116 12.98 13.26 1.52
N MET A 117 12.14 13.41 0.51
CA MET A 117 11.01 12.51 0.27
C MET A 117 11.47 11.08 -0.07
N ILE A 118 12.45 10.92 -0.97
CA ILE A 118 13.00 9.60 -1.33
C ILE A 118 13.67 8.96 -0.11
N PHE A 119 14.41 9.75 0.68
CA PHE A 119 15.06 9.25 1.90
C PHE A 119 14.04 8.73 2.92
N ILE A 120 12.99 9.50 3.22
CA ILE A 120 11.93 9.09 4.16
C ILE A 120 11.22 7.83 3.63
N ALA A 121 10.87 7.81 2.34
CA ALA A 121 10.24 6.66 1.71
C ALA A 121 11.12 5.39 1.80
N SER A 122 12.44 5.53 1.65
CA SER A 122 13.39 4.42 1.81
C SER A 122 13.40 3.86 3.23
N VAL A 123 13.35 4.74 4.24
CA VAL A 123 13.25 4.33 5.65
C VAL A 123 11.93 3.60 5.91
N VAL A 124 10.81 4.08 5.35
CA VAL A 124 9.49 3.41 5.46
C VAL A 124 9.55 2.01 4.85
N LEU A 125 10.16 1.84 3.67
CA LEU A 125 10.33 0.54 3.02
C LEU A 125 11.13 -0.45 3.87
N LEU A 126 12.23 0.00 4.52
CA LEU A 126 13.00 -0.86 5.41
C LEU A 126 12.18 -1.29 6.64
N ARG A 127 11.31 -0.42 7.15
CA ARG A 127 10.38 -0.79 8.20
C ARG A 127 9.37 -1.84 7.74
N MET A 128 8.77 -1.67 6.56
CA MET A 128 7.85 -2.67 6.00
C MET A 128 8.54 -4.02 5.75
N ALA A 129 9.83 -4.00 5.39
CA ALA A 129 10.64 -5.21 5.30
C ALA A 129 10.78 -5.90 6.66
N GLU A 130 11.12 -5.16 7.71
CA GLU A 130 11.22 -5.68 9.08
C GLU A 130 9.91 -6.32 9.54
N GLU A 131 8.78 -5.63 9.41
CA GLU A 131 7.45 -6.12 9.78
C GLU A 131 7.09 -7.42 9.04
N SER A 132 7.48 -7.51 7.75
CA SER A 132 7.27 -8.72 6.95
C SER A 132 8.11 -9.91 7.44
N LEU A 133 9.37 -9.67 7.83
CA LEU A 133 10.25 -10.71 8.39
C LEU A 133 9.80 -11.13 9.79
N GLU A 134 9.34 -10.18 10.61
CA GLU A 134 8.77 -10.47 11.93
C GLU A 134 7.53 -11.37 11.82
N GLU A 135 6.61 -11.07 10.90
CA GLU A 135 5.42 -11.91 10.65
C GLU A 135 5.80 -13.31 10.15
N PHE A 136 6.85 -13.41 9.31
CA PHE A 136 7.41 -14.71 8.91
C PHE A 136 7.95 -15.50 10.11
N LEU A 137 8.71 -14.86 11.00
CA LEU A 137 9.32 -15.52 12.17
C LEU A 137 8.27 -15.96 13.22
N LYS A 138 7.13 -15.29 13.30
CA LYS A 138 5.99 -15.69 14.16
C LYS A 138 5.36 -17.01 13.71
N GLN A 139 5.53 -17.43 12.48
CA GLN A 139 4.95 -18.66 11.93
C GLN A 139 5.81 -19.88 12.30
N LYS A 140 5.38 -20.65 13.30
CA LYS A 140 6.15 -21.82 13.86
C LYS A 140 6.55 -22.92 12.87
N LYS A 141 5.82 -23.06 11.73
CA LYS A 141 6.01 -24.17 10.76
C LYS A 141 6.77 -23.78 9.49
N SER A 142 7.34 -22.58 9.41
CA SER A 142 7.94 -22.08 8.16
C SER A 142 9.43 -22.37 8.10
N PHE A 143 9.87 -23.06 7.05
CA PHE A 143 11.25 -23.16 6.57
C PHE A 143 12.35 -22.99 7.62
N ILE A 144 12.51 -23.99 8.51
CA ILE A 144 13.47 -23.97 9.64
C ILE A 144 14.89 -23.58 9.19
N GLN A 145 15.31 -24.02 8.00
CA GLN A 145 16.64 -23.75 7.45
C GLN A 145 16.93 -22.27 7.16
N ILE A 146 15.90 -21.49 6.84
CA ILE A 146 16.05 -20.06 6.52
C ILE A 146 15.73 -19.14 7.72
N ARG A 147 15.28 -19.68 8.83
CA ARG A 147 14.93 -18.86 10.02
C ARG A 147 16.11 -18.10 10.60
N MET A 148 17.28 -18.74 10.65
CA MET A 148 18.48 -18.12 11.23
C MET A 148 18.95 -16.91 10.39
N PRO A 149 19.19 -17.02 9.06
CA PRO A 149 19.56 -15.85 8.27
C PRO A 149 18.46 -14.76 8.22
N VAL A 150 17.18 -15.15 8.22
CA VAL A 150 16.06 -14.20 8.29
C VAL A 150 16.04 -13.45 9.63
N GLY A 151 16.31 -14.14 10.75
CA GLY A 151 16.42 -13.51 12.07
C GLY A 151 17.55 -12.48 12.12
N LEU A 152 18.72 -12.81 11.64
CA LEU A 152 19.87 -11.87 11.58
C LEU A 152 19.53 -10.62 10.74
N LEU A 153 18.87 -10.83 9.61
CA LEU A 153 18.45 -9.71 8.75
C LEU A 153 17.40 -8.82 9.44
N GLN A 154 16.44 -9.43 10.12
CA GLN A 154 15.42 -8.72 10.88
C GLN A 154 16.04 -7.90 12.03
N ASP A 155 17.02 -8.45 12.75
CA ASP A 155 17.73 -7.74 13.82
C ASP A 155 18.49 -6.51 13.30
N GLN A 156 19.12 -6.62 12.12
CA GLN A 156 19.78 -5.48 11.48
C GLN A 156 18.78 -4.39 11.07
N LEU A 157 17.63 -4.78 10.49
CA LEU A 157 16.57 -3.83 10.13
C LEU A 157 15.98 -3.16 11.36
N ASN A 158 15.75 -3.90 12.44
CA ASN A 158 15.26 -3.36 13.71
C ASN A 158 16.22 -2.30 14.29
N PHE A 159 17.54 -2.54 14.20
CA PHE A 159 18.53 -1.54 14.59
C PHE A 159 18.38 -0.25 13.77
N VAL A 160 18.31 -0.36 12.44
CA VAL A 160 18.10 0.80 11.54
C VAL A 160 16.79 1.51 11.86
N ASN A 161 15.69 0.77 12.00
CA ASN A 161 14.38 1.35 12.29
C ASN A 161 14.31 2.01 13.68
N THR A 162 15.06 1.48 14.66
CA THR A 162 15.18 2.11 15.98
C THR A 162 15.87 3.48 15.89
N LEU A 163 16.89 3.60 15.04
CA LEU A 163 17.59 4.88 14.80
C LEU A 163 16.64 5.92 14.17
N PHE A 164 15.79 5.51 13.23
CA PHE A 164 14.84 6.38 12.53
C PHE A 164 13.45 6.45 13.20
N ARG A 165 13.27 5.85 14.37
CA ARG A 165 12.01 5.81 15.11
C ARG A 165 11.33 7.16 15.31
N PRO A 166 12.05 8.27 15.60
CA PRO A 166 11.41 9.59 15.74
C PRO A 166 10.72 10.04 14.46
N ILE A 167 11.35 9.79 13.30
CA ILE A 167 10.80 10.10 11.97
C ILE A 167 9.62 9.17 11.65
N LEU A 168 9.82 7.86 11.83
CA LEU A 168 8.79 6.85 11.54
C LEU A 168 7.51 7.03 12.34
N ARG A 169 7.59 7.46 13.59
CA ARG A 169 6.40 7.74 14.43
C ARG A 169 5.49 8.82 13.87
N PHE A 170 6.05 9.78 13.14
CA PHE A 170 5.28 10.84 12.53
C PHE A 170 4.52 10.35 11.29
N PHE A 171 5.14 9.51 10.47
CA PHE A 171 4.57 9.05 9.21
C PHE A 171 3.73 7.77 9.36
N VAL A 172 4.07 6.88 10.31
CA VAL A 172 3.42 5.59 10.48
C VAL A 172 2.86 5.47 11.90
N PRO A 173 1.62 5.90 12.13
CA PRO A 173 0.98 5.80 13.43
C PRO A 173 0.67 4.33 13.77
N ASN A 174 0.82 3.97 15.04
CA ASN A 174 0.42 2.64 15.53
C ASN A 174 -1.11 2.50 15.51
N LEU A 175 -1.63 1.84 14.50
CA LEU A 175 -3.06 1.56 14.37
C LEU A 175 -3.45 0.31 15.16
N ASN A 176 -4.40 0.47 16.09
CA ASN A 176 -4.94 -0.66 16.84
C ASN A 176 -6.01 -1.38 15.99
N LEU A 177 -5.57 -2.26 15.08
CA LEU A 177 -6.41 -2.94 14.08
C LEU A 177 -7.29 -4.06 14.66
N THR A 178 -7.15 -4.39 15.96
CA THR A 178 -7.80 -5.54 16.59
C THR A 178 -9.20 -5.26 17.14
N ASN A 179 -9.58 -4.00 17.37
CA ASN A 179 -10.84 -3.62 18.00
C ASN A 179 -11.97 -3.37 16.99
N ALA A 180 -12.30 -4.35 16.16
CA ALA A 180 -13.45 -4.29 15.28
C ALA A 180 -14.76 -4.41 16.07
N LYS A 181 -15.49 -3.30 16.24
CA LYS A 181 -16.80 -3.26 16.89
C LYS A 181 -17.94 -3.30 15.85
N LYS A 182 -19.15 -3.66 16.30
CA LYS A 182 -20.36 -3.46 15.49
C LYS A 182 -20.62 -1.96 15.34
N LEU A 183 -20.58 -1.45 14.12
CA LEU A 183 -20.75 -0.04 13.80
C LEU A 183 -22.05 0.23 13.04
N SER A 184 -22.55 1.47 13.10
CA SER A 184 -23.60 1.94 12.22
C SER A 184 -23.07 2.05 10.78
N PHE A 185 -23.94 2.22 9.79
CA PHE A 185 -23.54 2.34 8.38
C PHE A 185 -22.58 3.52 8.15
N ALA A 186 -22.93 4.71 8.64
CA ALA A 186 -22.11 5.91 8.48
C ALA A 186 -20.76 5.80 9.22
N ASN A 187 -20.77 5.35 10.48
CA ASN A 187 -19.54 5.16 11.25
C ASN A 187 -18.65 4.11 10.61
N LEU A 188 -19.23 3.11 9.94
CA LEU A 188 -18.48 2.08 9.24
C LEU A 188 -17.77 2.65 8.00
N ILE A 189 -18.41 3.54 7.25
CA ILE A 189 -17.76 4.27 6.13
C ILE A 189 -16.58 5.09 6.66
N VAL A 190 -16.79 5.90 7.69
CA VAL A 190 -15.72 6.75 8.26
C VAL A 190 -14.55 5.90 8.78
N PHE A 191 -14.84 4.83 9.51
CA PHE A 191 -13.82 3.96 10.08
C PHE A 191 -13.06 3.19 8.99
N SER A 192 -13.78 2.66 7.99
CA SER A 192 -13.17 1.96 6.86
C SER A 192 -12.47 2.90 5.86
N PHE A 193 -12.75 4.19 5.87
CA PHE A 193 -11.99 5.22 5.17
C PHE A 193 -10.67 5.54 5.88
N THR A 194 -10.73 5.82 7.19
CA THR A 194 -9.58 6.35 7.93
C THR A 194 -8.38 5.42 7.91
N ILE A 195 -8.59 4.12 8.12
CA ILE A 195 -7.49 3.16 8.20
C ILE A 195 -6.83 2.91 6.83
N PRO A 196 -7.57 2.60 5.74
CA PRO A 196 -6.97 2.49 4.42
C PRO A 196 -6.35 3.78 3.90
N PHE A 197 -6.88 4.95 4.28
CA PHE A 197 -6.27 6.23 3.96
C PHE A 197 -4.87 6.34 4.56
N ILE A 198 -4.69 6.01 5.84
CA ILE A 198 -3.39 6.04 6.52
C ILE A 198 -2.46 4.97 5.94
N LEU A 199 -2.93 3.72 5.83
CA LEU A 199 -2.13 2.63 5.25
C LEU A 199 -1.77 2.90 3.78
N GLY A 200 -2.69 3.48 3.00
CA GLY A 200 -2.44 3.84 1.62
C GLY A 200 -1.40 4.95 1.46
N LEU A 201 -1.33 5.89 2.40
CA LEU A 201 -0.26 6.90 2.43
C LEU A 201 1.11 6.26 2.67
N ASP A 202 1.19 5.37 3.64
CA ASP A 202 2.44 4.68 3.99
C ASP A 202 2.91 3.77 2.87
N ASP A 203 2.02 2.92 2.38
CA ASP A 203 2.31 1.96 1.30
C ASP A 203 2.75 2.69 0.05
N PHE A 204 2.01 3.72 -0.37
CA PHE A 204 2.30 4.43 -1.60
C PHE A 204 3.54 5.32 -1.47
N ALA A 205 3.71 6.00 -0.34
CA ALA A 205 4.89 6.82 -0.08
C ALA A 205 6.18 5.98 -0.12
N GLY A 206 6.13 4.73 0.36
CA GLY A 206 7.24 3.80 0.30
C GLY A 206 7.72 3.47 -1.13
N TYR A 207 6.94 3.72 -2.19
CA TYR A 207 7.32 3.45 -3.57
C TYR A 207 7.91 4.64 -4.33
N ILE A 208 7.96 5.82 -3.71
CA ILE A 208 8.50 7.04 -4.30
C ILE A 208 9.89 6.84 -4.94
N PRO A 209 10.83 6.07 -4.36
CA PRO A 209 12.11 5.80 -5.01
C PRO A 209 12.00 5.18 -6.41
N LEU A 210 10.95 4.43 -6.68
CA LEU A 210 10.72 3.82 -8.00
C LEU A 210 10.23 4.82 -9.05
N PHE A 211 9.65 5.95 -8.64
CA PHE A 211 9.05 6.92 -9.57
C PHE A 211 10.08 7.61 -10.47
N SER A 212 11.37 7.52 -10.14
CA SER A 212 12.45 7.98 -11.02
C SER A 212 12.72 7.06 -12.22
N VAL A 213 12.30 5.77 -12.14
CA VAL A 213 12.62 4.73 -13.13
C VAL A 213 11.42 4.05 -13.76
N ILE A 214 10.22 4.22 -13.21
CA ILE A 214 9.00 3.59 -13.71
C ILE A 214 7.95 4.63 -14.10
N ASN A 215 7.02 4.23 -14.96
CA ASN A 215 5.86 5.05 -15.31
C ASN A 215 4.90 5.11 -14.11
N VAL A 216 4.76 6.31 -13.53
CA VAL A 216 3.97 6.57 -12.33
C VAL A 216 2.49 6.30 -12.54
N PHE A 217 1.95 6.63 -13.72
CA PHE A 217 0.55 6.37 -14.07
C PHE A 217 0.25 4.86 -14.09
N GLY A 218 1.08 4.09 -14.83
CA GLY A 218 0.95 2.64 -14.89
C GLY A 218 1.08 1.99 -13.51
N PHE A 219 2.03 2.46 -12.70
CA PHE A 219 2.22 1.98 -11.34
C PHE A 219 1.00 2.26 -10.44
N ALA A 220 0.47 3.48 -10.43
CA ALA A 220 -0.69 3.86 -9.64
C ALA A 220 -1.95 3.08 -10.05
N LEU A 221 -2.16 2.86 -11.36
CA LEU A 221 -3.20 1.95 -11.85
C LEU A 221 -3.01 0.52 -11.33
N GLY A 222 -1.76 0.06 -11.27
CA GLY A 222 -1.42 -1.26 -10.72
C GLY A 222 -1.76 -1.36 -9.23
N VAL A 223 -1.44 -0.35 -8.44
CA VAL A 223 -1.82 -0.26 -7.02
C VAL A 223 -3.33 -0.33 -6.86
N MET A 224 -4.10 0.45 -7.62
CA MET A 224 -5.56 0.40 -7.59
C MET A 224 -6.13 -0.95 -8.04
N LEU A 225 -5.53 -1.57 -9.05
CA LEU A 225 -5.90 -2.92 -9.50
C LEU A 225 -5.62 -3.97 -8.42
N GLY A 226 -4.47 -3.85 -7.74
CA GLY A 226 -4.12 -4.69 -6.59
C GLY A 226 -5.12 -4.56 -5.45
N HIS A 227 -5.53 -3.32 -5.12
CA HIS A 227 -6.59 -3.05 -4.15
C HIS A 227 -7.91 -3.72 -4.55
N MET A 228 -8.33 -3.56 -5.79
CA MET A 228 -9.53 -4.19 -6.33
C MET A 228 -9.48 -5.71 -6.19
N ILE A 229 -8.40 -6.36 -6.64
CA ILE A 229 -8.24 -7.82 -6.61
C ILE A 229 -8.26 -8.33 -5.17
N LEU A 230 -7.52 -7.68 -4.27
CA LEU A 230 -7.48 -8.05 -2.85
C LEU A 230 -8.85 -7.94 -2.20
N THR A 231 -9.55 -6.84 -2.43
CA THR A 231 -10.87 -6.57 -1.84
C THR A 231 -11.92 -7.54 -2.38
N MET A 232 -11.91 -7.82 -3.69
CA MET A 232 -12.75 -8.87 -4.28
C MET A 232 -12.48 -10.24 -3.65
N GLY A 233 -11.22 -10.60 -3.50
CA GLY A 233 -10.80 -11.83 -2.83
C GLY A 233 -11.31 -11.92 -1.39
N LEU A 234 -11.22 -10.81 -0.63
CA LEU A 234 -11.70 -10.73 0.75
C LEU A 234 -13.23 -10.83 0.83
N PHE A 235 -13.98 -10.25 -0.11
CA PHE A 235 -15.43 -10.40 -0.15
C PHE A 235 -15.88 -11.81 -0.55
N ALA A 236 -15.17 -12.45 -1.50
CA ALA A 236 -15.49 -13.79 -1.96
C ALA A 236 -15.01 -14.87 -0.97
N PHE A 237 -13.74 -14.81 -0.56
CA PHE A 237 -13.06 -15.86 0.19
C PHE A 237 -12.12 -15.28 1.29
N PRO A 238 -12.65 -14.61 2.33
CA PRO A 238 -11.83 -13.85 3.28
C PRO A 238 -10.71 -14.68 3.95
N LYS A 239 -11.03 -15.91 4.39
CA LYS A 239 -10.05 -16.79 5.06
C LYS A 239 -8.91 -17.22 4.14
N ILE A 240 -9.23 -17.53 2.86
CA ILE A 240 -8.24 -17.98 1.88
C ILE A 240 -7.36 -16.79 1.50
N THR A 241 -7.94 -15.63 1.25
CA THR A 241 -7.21 -14.40 0.87
C THR A 241 -6.22 -14.01 1.94
N VAL A 242 -6.63 -13.94 3.22
CA VAL A 242 -5.70 -13.66 4.34
C VAL A 242 -4.59 -14.71 4.44
N LYS A 243 -4.91 -16.01 4.23
CA LYS A 243 -3.90 -17.08 4.26
C LYS A 243 -2.88 -16.95 3.13
N VAL A 244 -3.31 -16.56 1.93
CA VAL A 244 -2.41 -16.34 0.78
C VAL A 244 -1.48 -15.16 1.03
N VAL A 245 -2.03 -14.03 1.48
CA VAL A 245 -1.23 -12.82 1.78
C VAL A 245 -0.18 -13.08 2.87
N LYS A 246 -0.53 -13.88 3.88
CA LYS A 246 0.39 -14.29 4.97
C LYS A 246 1.27 -15.49 4.61
N HIS A 247 1.28 -15.95 3.37
CA HIS A 247 2.10 -17.11 3.02
C HIS A 247 3.60 -16.81 3.21
N PRO A 248 4.40 -17.71 3.86
CA PRO A 248 5.80 -17.45 4.19
C PRO A 248 6.66 -17.02 3.00
N PHE A 249 6.43 -17.63 1.84
CA PHE A 249 7.11 -17.25 0.59
C PHE A 249 6.81 -15.80 0.19
N VAL A 250 5.55 -15.37 0.29
CA VAL A 250 5.13 -14.00 -0.02
C VAL A 250 5.79 -13.00 0.95
N LEU A 251 5.89 -13.36 2.24
CA LEU A 251 6.53 -12.52 3.26
C LEU A 251 8.01 -12.29 2.96
N ILE A 252 8.77 -13.35 2.65
CA ILE A 252 10.21 -13.25 2.37
C ILE A 252 10.47 -12.48 1.07
N VAL A 253 9.81 -12.86 -0.02
CA VAL A 253 10.01 -12.22 -1.33
C VAL A 253 9.70 -10.73 -1.25
N GLY A 254 8.62 -10.36 -0.54
CA GLY A 254 8.30 -8.97 -0.37
C GLY A 254 9.27 -8.22 0.53
N ALA A 255 9.73 -8.80 1.63
CA ALA A 255 10.76 -8.18 2.46
C ALA A 255 12.03 -7.92 1.66
N LEU A 256 12.50 -8.87 0.86
CA LEU A 256 13.66 -8.69 0.00
C LEU A 256 13.44 -7.59 -1.06
N ALA A 257 12.24 -7.53 -1.64
CA ALA A 257 11.89 -6.47 -2.58
C ALA A 257 11.93 -5.08 -1.90
N PHE A 258 11.36 -4.94 -0.70
CA PHE A 258 11.39 -3.69 0.07
C PHE A 258 12.80 -3.25 0.45
N ILE A 259 13.64 -4.20 0.88
CA ILE A 259 15.06 -3.92 1.14
C ILE A 259 15.73 -3.41 -0.14
N GLY A 260 15.55 -4.08 -1.26
CA GLY A 260 16.14 -3.69 -2.54
C GLY A 260 15.70 -2.29 -2.99
N ILE A 261 14.40 -1.98 -2.90
CA ILE A 261 13.86 -0.66 -3.26
C ILE A 261 14.33 0.41 -2.26
N GLY A 262 14.35 0.10 -0.96
CA GLY A 262 14.83 1.04 0.06
C GLY A 262 16.31 1.39 -0.11
N LEU A 263 17.17 0.41 -0.36
CA LEU A 263 18.58 0.62 -0.65
C LEU A 263 18.79 1.43 -1.94
N TYR A 264 18.00 1.13 -2.98
CA TYR A 264 17.99 1.90 -4.21
C TYR A 264 17.61 3.38 -3.95
N GLY A 265 16.62 3.64 -3.12
CA GLY A 265 16.21 4.99 -2.77
C GLY A 265 17.29 5.76 -2.01
N PHE A 266 18.03 5.14 -1.10
CA PHE A 266 19.18 5.79 -0.47
C PHE A 266 20.27 6.12 -1.49
N TRP A 267 20.56 5.21 -2.41
CA TRP A 267 21.50 5.46 -3.52
C TRP A 267 21.05 6.63 -4.38
N GLU A 268 19.79 6.70 -4.78
CA GLU A 268 19.25 7.77 -5.61
C GLU A 268 19.27 9.12 -4.86
N SER A 269 18.92 9.13 -3.58
CA SER A 269 19.02 10.34 -2.73
C SER A 269 20.45 10.86 -2.66
N ALA A 270 21.43 9.97 -2.47
CA ALA A 270 22.85 10.34 -2.44
C ALA A 270 23.33 10.87 -3.80
N LYS A 271 22.92 10.25 -4.89
CA LYS A 271 23.26 10.67 -6.25
C LYS A 271 22.71 12.07 -6.57
N ILE A 272 21.45 12.35 -6.24
CA ILE A 272 20.86 13.67 -6.43
C ILE A 272 21.59 14.71 -5.57
N LEU A 273 21.90 14.39 -4.31
CA LEU A 273 22.65 15.29 -3.41
C LEU A 273 24.02 15.65 -4.02
N LEU A 274 24.76 14.66 -4.50
CA LEU A 274 26.09 14.88 -5.14
C LEU A 274 25.99 15.69 -6.43
N SER A 275 24.86 15.71 -7.12
CA SER A 275 24.67 16.50 -8.34
C SER A 275 24.36 17.98 -8.07
N ILE A 276 24.06 18.35 -6.83
CA ILE A 276 23.74 19.72 -6.40
C ILE A 276 24.96 20.41 -5.82
N ILE A 277 25.88 19.64 -5.22
CA ILE A 277 27.16 20.12 -4.65
C ILE A 277 28.19 20.27 -5.76
#